data_751fbd022066a82b1e0626622b7d55fb
#
_entry.id   751fbd022066a82b1e0626622b7d55fb
#
_cell.length_a   1.000
_cell.length_b   1.000
_cell.length_c   1.000
_cell.angle_alpha   90.00
_cell.angle_beta   90.00
_cell.angle_gamma   90.00
#
_symmetry.space_group_name_H-M   'P 1'
#
loop_
_entity.id
_entity.type
_entity.pdbx_description
1 polymer ?
#
loop_
_entity_poly.entity_id
_entity_poly.type
_entity_poly.pdbx_seq_one_letter_code
_entity_poly.pdbx_strand_id
1 'polypeptide(L)'
;QQKLLNEQNEEEVCRIVASHTFAVYLLPQLMKHLIKRFPKVHFEIEIANSHESLEQVAKHESDFGFIEKPLETSGVQRYSLMEDQLVIAGDPKSKLWLVREANSGVFHYTQRYFEEMNIQDKKMIVKSNDVIVALLKEGIGRSILSKRSVPENVPMTPLNFHRYFYFIQRT
;
A
#
# COMPACT_ATOMS: atom_id res chain seq x y z
N GLN A 1 25.05 33.96 -13.17
CA GLN A 1 26.01 32.89 -12.91
C GLN A 1 25.94 32.36 -11.49
N GLN A 2 25.82 33.25 -10.51
CA GLN A 2 25.65 32.86 -9.11
C GLN A 2 24.36 32.06 -8.92
N LYS A 3 23.30 32.49 -9.57
CA LYS A 3 22.02 31.80 -9.54
C LYS A 3 22.10 30.39 -10.14
N LEU A 4 22.78 30.25 -11.28
CA LEU A 4 23.01 28.94 -11.93
C LEU A 4 23.88 28.03 -11.08
N LEU A 5 24.91 28.55 -10.45
CA LEU A 5 25.78 27.79 -9.54
C LEU A 5 25.00 27.32 -8.30
N ASN A 6 24.13 28.18 -7.76
CA ASN A 6 23.28 27.82 -6.63
C ASN A 6 22.25 26.75 -7.01
N GLU A 7 21.65 26.88 -8.19
CA GLU A 7 20.71 25.87 -8.70
C GLU A 7 21.38 24.52 -8.90
N GLN A 8 22.63 24.50 -9.37
CA GLN A 8 23.39 23.25 -9.52
C GLN A 8 23.78 22.61 -8.19
N ASN A 9 23.89 23.38 -7.13
CA ASN A 9 24.28 22.92 -5.81
C ASN A 9 23.08 22.69 -4.87
N GLU A 10 21.90 23.17 -5.24
CA GLU A 10 20.69 22.92 -4.47
C GLU A 10 20.22 21.47 -4.65
N GLU A 11 19.89 20.84 -3.54
CA GLU A 11 19.26 19.54 -3.57
C GLU A 11 17.82 19.67 -4.05
N GLU A 12 17.48 18.88 -5.03
CA GLU A 12 16.08 18.75 -5.45
C GLU A 12 15.32 17.89 -4.45
N VAL A 13 14.08 18.26 -4.17
CA VAL A 13 13.18 17.48 -3.31
C VAL A 13 12.24 16.67 -4.19
N CYS A 14 12.19 15.37 -3.96
CA CYS A 14 11.26 14.48 -4.62
C CYS A 14 10.32 13.87 -3.57
N ARG A 15 9.03 14.17 -3.69
CA ARG A 15 8.02 13.71 -2.76
C ARG A 15 7.27 12.53 -3.35
N ILE A 16 7.33 11.41 -2.63
CA ILE A 16 6.70 10.14 -3.02
C ILE A 16 5.59 9.84 -2.05
N VAL A 17 4.39 9.54 -2.56
CA VAL A 17 3.28 9.06 -1.74
C VAL A 17 3.00 7.61 -2.11
N ALA A 18 2.74 6.77 -1.12
CA ALA A 18 2.50 5.35 -1.37
C ALA A 18 1.48 4.78 -0.40
N SER A 19 0.71 3.81 -0.89
CA SER A 19 -0.13 3.00 -0.03
C SER A 19 0.71 2.19 0.94
N HIS A 20 0.12 1.82 2.07
CA HIS A 20 0.83 1.18 3.17
C HIS A 20 1.60 -0.08 2.74
N THR A 21 0.93 -1.01 2.07
CA THR A 21 1.55 -2.28 1.66
C THR A 21 2.72 -2.04 0.71
N PHE A 22 2.54 -1.18 -0.28
CA PHE A 22 3.63 -0.86 -1.20
C PHE A 22 4.81 -0.21 -0.49
N ALA A 23 4.52 0.75 0.39
CA ALA A 23 5.56 1.48 1.11
C ALA A 23 6.43 0.57 1.99
N VAL A 24 5.81 -0.42 2.64
CA VAL A 24 6.54 -1.31 3.57
C VAL A 24 7.28 -2.41 2.83
N TYR A 25 6.67 -3.02 1.82
CA TYR A 25 7.20 -4.26 1.23
C TYR A 25 7.88 -4.10 -0.12
N LEU A 26 7.62 -3.01 -0.83
CA LEU A 26 8.17 -2.82 -2.18
C LEU A 26 9.00 -1.54 -2.33
N LEU A 27 8.59 -0.46 -1.70
CA LEU A 27 9.28 0.82 -1.81
C LEU A 27 10.73 0.78 -1.32
N PRO A 28 11.10 0.04 -0.25
CA PRO A 28 12.49 0.01 0.20
C PRO A 28 13.48 -0.44 -0.87
N GLN A 29 13.16 -1.46 -1.64
CA GLN A 29 14.01 -1.93 -2.73
C GLN A 29 14.14 -0.88 -3.83
N LEU A 30 13.01 -0.25 -4.19
CA LEU A 30 13.01 0.83 -5.17
C LEU A 30 13.86 2.01 -4.69
N MET A 31 13.72 2.41 -3.43
CA MET A 31 14.49 3.52 -2.85
C MET A 31 15.98 3.24 -2.85
N LYS A 32 16.37 2.00 -2.65
CA LYS A 32 17.78 1.62 -2.73
C LYS A 32 18.39 1.98 -4.10
N HIS A 33 17.64 1.74 -5.16
CA HIS A 33 18.05 2.10 -6.52
C HIS A 33 17.98 3.61 -6.77
N LEU A 34 16.90 4.26 -6.32
CA LEU A 34 16.70 5.70 -6.55
C LEU A 34 17.76 6.55 -5.83
N ILE A 35 18.08 6.21 -4.61
CA ILE A 35 19.09 6.93 -3.82
C ILE A 35 20.46 6.82 -4.48
N LYS A 36 20.79 5.65 -5.00
CA LYS A 36 22.06 5.41 -5.68
C LYS A 36 22.13 6.15 -7.02
N ARG A 37 21.03 6.15 -7.77
CA ARG A 37 20.95 6.78 -9.10
C ARG A 37 20.91 8.30 -9.01
N PHE A 38 20.25 8.84 -7.99
CA PHE A 38 20.03 10.27 -7.83
C PHE A 38 20.56 10.74 -6.47
N PRO A 39 21.90 10.74 -6.29
CA PRO A 39 22.48 11.00 -4.97
C PRO A 39 22.27 12.44 -4.45
N LYS A 40 21.90 13.37 -5.35
CA LYS A 40 21.65 14.77 -4.96
C LYS A 40 20.18 15.07 -4.65
N VAL A 41 19.29 14.12 -4.89
CA VAL A 41 17.87 14.29 -4.63
C VAL A 41 17.58 14.01 -3.16
N HIS A 42 16.83 14.91 -2.55
CA HIS A 42 16.30 14.71 -1.22
C HIS A 42 14.91 14.10 -1.33
N PHE A 43 14.74 12.86 -0.88
CA PHE A 43 13.48 12.15 -0.97
C PHE A 43 12.67 12.32 0.30
N GLU A 44 11.36 12.56 0.13
CA GLU A 44 10.39 12.53 1.21
C GLU A 44 9.33 11.49 0.86
N ILE A 45 8.98 10.66 1.82
CA ILE A 45 8.02 9.57 1.63
C ILE A 45 6.86 9.76 2.60
N GLU A 46 5.64 9.70 2.07
CA GLU A 46 4.42 9.77 2.85
C GLU A 46 3.56 8.56 2.55
N ILE A 47 2.92 8.01 3.58
CA ILE A 47 1.94 6.94 3.43
C ILE A 47 0.56 7.57 3.41
N ALA A 48 -0.23 7.20 2.40
CA ALA A 48 -1.61 7.65 2.27
C ALA A 48 -2.43 6.59 1.53
N ASN A 49 -3.76 6.64 1.68
CA ASN A 49 -4.62 5.74 0.90
C ASN A 49 -4.63 6.16 -0.58
N SER A 50 -5.22 5.31 -1.43
CA SER A 50 -5.19 5.54 -2.87
C SER A 50 -5.86 6.85 -3.29
N HIS A 51 -6.98 7.19 -2.66
CA HIS A 51 -7.71 8.44 -2.96
C HIS A 51 -6.87 9.67 -2.60
N GLU A 52 -6.32 9.70 -1.40
CA GLU A 52 -5.45 10.79 -0.94
C GLU A 52 -4.19 10.90 -1.78
N SER A 53 -3.61 9.77 -2.17
CA SER A 53 -2.41 9.74 -3.02
C SER A 53 -2.67 10.38 -4.39
N LEU A 54 -3.80 10.05 -5.01
CA LEU A 54 -4.20 10.67 -6.28
C LEU A 54 -4.38 12.18 -6.12
N GLU A 55 -5.02 12.63 -5.04
CA GLU A 55 -5.19 14.06 -4.78
C GLU A 55 -3.84 14.76 -4.61
N GLN A 56 -2.94 14.18 -3.84
CA GLN A 56 -1.62 14.78 -3.61
C GLN A 56 -0.82 14.90 -4.91
N VAL A 57 -0.87 13.89 -5.77
CA VAL A 57 -0.20 13.96 -7.07
C VAL A 57 -0.86 15.00 -7.96
N ALA A 58 -2.20 15.02 -8.02
CA ALA A 58 -2.94 15.98 -8.83
C ALA A 58 -2.68 17.43 -8.41
N LYS A 59 -2.55 17.68 -7.12
CA LYS A 59 -2.34 19.03 -6.54
C LYS A 59 -0.86 19.43 -6.41
N HIS A 60 0.07 18.66 -6.95
CA HIS A 60 1.52 18.92 -6.85
C HIS A 60 2.07 18.85 -5.42
N GLU A 61 1.36 18.22 -4.51
CA GLU A 61 1.83 17.97 -3.15
C GLU A 61 2.81 16.79 -3.11
N SER A 62 2.66 15.85 -4.04
CA SER A 62 3.60 14.76 -4.28
C SER A 62 3.98 14.72 -5.76
N ASP A 63 5.19 14.28 -6.06
CA ASP A 63 5.68 14.21 -7.44
C ASP A 63 5.17 12.99 -8.17
N PHE A 64 5.16 11.84 -7.50
CA PHE A 64 4.57 10.61 -8.01
C PHE A 64 4.18 9.70 -6.84
N GLY A 65 3.49 8.63 -7.14
CA GLY A 65 3.05 7.74 -6.09
C GLY A 65 2.71 6.33 -6.54
N PHE A 66 2.32 5.52 -5.56
CA PHE A 66 1.95 4.13 -5.75
C PHE A 66 0.66 3.84 -5.00
N ILE A 67 -0.33 3.31 -5.70
CA ILE A 67 -1.65 3.05 -5.13
C ILE A 67 -2.05 1.59 -5.29
N GLU A 68 -3.02 1.16 -4.49
CA GLU A 68 -3.51 -0.22 -4.44
C GLU A 68 -4.89 -0.39 -5.08
N LYS A 69 -5.62 0.71 -5.30
CA LYS A 69 -6.95 0.68 -5.91
C LYS A 69 -6.89 1.19 -7.34
N PRO A 70 -7.71 0.63 -8.25
CA PRO A 70 -7.74 1.08 -9.64
C PRO A 70 -8.53 2.39 -9.80
N LEU A 71 -8.23 3.38 -8.99
CA LEU A 71 -8.86 4.70 -9.02
C LEU A 71 -8.20 5.59 -10.05
N GLU A 72 -8.97 6.49 -10.62
CA GLU A 72 -8.50 7.45 -11.60
C GLU A 72 -8.93 8.86 -11.20
N THR A 73 -8.15 9.85 -11.61
CA THR A 73 -8.53 11.26 -11.47
C THR A 73 -7.96 12.05 -12.63
N SER A 74 -8.60 13.19 -12.94
CA SER A 74 -8.16 14.08 -13.99
C SER A 74 -6.76 14.61 -13.71
N GLY A 75 -5.92 14.65 -14.75
CA GLY A 75 -4.56 15.16 -14.65
C GLY A 75 -3.52 14.21 -14.09
N VAL A 76 -3.91 12.96 -13.78
CA VAL A 76 -3.01 11.94 -13.28
C VAL A 76 -3.07 10.71 -14.17
N GLN A 77 -1.91 10.24 -14.62
CA GLN A 77 -1.78 8.99 -15.35
C GLN A 77 -1.53 7.85 -14.37
N ARG A 78 -2.14 6.71 -14.64
CA ARG A 78 -2.00 5.51 -13.84
C ARG A 78 -1.49 4.36 -14.70
N TYR A 79 -0.46 3.68 -14.21
CA TYR A 79 0.13 2.53 -14.90
C TYR A 79 0.08 1.31 -14.00
N SER A 80 -0.36 0.18 -14.52
CA SER A 80 -0.29 -1.10 -13.81
C SER A 80 1.18 -1.47 -13.62
N LEU A 81 1.58 -1.74 -12.39
CA LEU A 81 2.98 -1.99 -12.05
C LEU A 81 3.25 -3.47 -11.83
N MET A 82 2.51 -4.08 -10.92
CA MET A 82 2.66 -5.49 -10.61
C MET A 82 1.42 -6.02 -9.92
N GLU A 83 1.24 -7.32 -10.00
CA GLU A 83 0.16 -8.04 -9.34
C GLU A 83 0.49 -8.30 -7.88
N ASP A 84 -0.53 -8.28 -7.03
CA ASP A 84 -0.41 -8.59 -5.61
C ASP A 84 -1.42 -9.68 -5.25
N GLN A 85 -0.93 -10.77 -4.67
CA GLN A 85 -1.76 -11.88 -4.23
C GLN A 85 -2.34 -11.59 -2.85
N LEU A 86 -3.68 -11.66 -2.73
CA LEU A 86 -4.34 -11.60 -1.43
C LEU A 86 -4.52 -13.01 -0.87
N VAL A 87 -4.42 -13.12 0.44
CA VAL A 87 -4.53 -14.39 1.15
C VAL A 87 -5.37 -14.22 2.41
N ILE A 88 -5.88 -15.32 2.94
CA ILE A 88 -6.40 -15.36 4.31
C ILE A 88 -5.27 -15.84 5.19
N ALA A 89 -4.86 -15.02 6.14
CA ALA A 89 -3.79 -15.37 7.09
C ALA A 89 -4.33 -15.47 8.50
N GLY A 90 -3.77 -16.38 9.29
CA GLY A 90 -4.15 -16.63 10.67
C GLY A 90 -4.75 -18.02 10.87
N ASP A 91 -5.25 -18.27 12.07
CA ASP A 91 -5.84 -19.54 12.43
C ASP A 91 -7.09 -19.84 11.60
N PRO A 92 -7.09 -20.90 10.76
CA PRO A 92 -8.25 -21.24 9.93
C PRO A 92 -9.53 -21.53 10.73
N LYS A 93 -9.39 -21.86 12.00
CA LYS A 93 -10.53 -22.16 12.88
C LYS A 93 -11.04 -20.95 13.64
N SER A 94 -10.33 -19.83 13.58
CA SER A 94 -10.75 -18.62 14.28
C SER A 94 -12.04 -18.08 13.70
N LYS A 95 -12.94 -17.67 14.59
CA LYS A 95 -14.18 -16.98 14.23
C LYS A 95 -14.07 -15.47 14.44
N LEU A 96 -12.84 -14.98 14.65
CA LEU A 96 -12.56 -13.56 14.75
C LEU A 96 -11.83 -13.10 13.51
N TRP A 97 -12.40 -12.12 12.82
CA TRP A 97 -11.77 -11.50 11.65
C TRP A 97 -11.22 -10.14 12.01
N LEU A 98 -9.96 -9.93 11.67
CA LEU A 98 -9.30 -8.63 11.78
C LEU A 98 -9.51 -7.90 10.46
N VAL A 99 -10.18 -6.76 10.49
CA VAL A 99 -10.67 -6.09 9.29
C VAL A 99 -10.16 -4.64 9.26
N ARG A 100 -9.64 -4.22 8.12
CA ARG A 100 -9.24 -2.84 7.93
C ARG A 100 -10.46 -1.93 7.76
N GLU A 101 -10.22 -0.65 7.88
CA GLU A 101 -11.22 0.39 7.65
C GLU A 101 -11.61 0.49 6.16
N ALA A 102 -12.74 1.17 5.90
CA ALA A 102 -13.33 1.25 4.56
C ALA A 102 -12.41 1.87 3.49
N ASN A 103 -11.51 2.75 3.89
CA ASN A 103 -10.61 3.45 2.97
C ASN A 103 -9.37 2.64 2.60
N SER A 104 -9.17 1.48 3.21
CA SER A 104 -8.00 0.64 2.91
C SER A 104 -8.15 -0.09 1.57
N GLY A 105 -7.01 -0.43 0.97
CA GLY A 105 -6.97 -1.12 -0.31
C GLY A 105 -7.51 -2.55 -0.27
N VAL A 106 -7.62 -3.17 0.91
CA VAL A 106 -8.12 -4.55 1.05
C VAL A 106 -9.59 -4.63 1.46
N PHE A 107 -10.20 -3.52 1.88
CA PHE A 107 -11.56 -3.51 2.42
C PHE A 107 -12.58 -4.09 1.44
N HIS A 108 -12.54 -3.66 0.18
CA HIS A 108 -13.46 -4.12 -0.85
C HIS A 108 -13.38 -5.65 -1.03
N TYR A 109 -12.18 -6.21 -1.06
CA TYR A 109 -11.97 -7.65 -1.23
C TYR A 109 -12.43 -8.44 0.00
N THR A 110 -12.23 -7.88 1.19
CA THR A 110 -12.71 -8.47 2.45
C THR A 110 -14.23 -8.53 2.48
N GLN A 111 -14.89 -7.45 2.12
CA GLN A 111 -16.35 -7.39 2.03
C GLN A 111 -16.90 -8.41 1.04
N ARG A 112 -16.30 -8.47 -0.13
CA ARG A 112 -16.69 -9.39 -1.19
C ARG A 112 -16.58 -10.84 -0.73
N TYR A 113 -15.48 -11.19 -0.07
CA TYR A 113 -15.28 -12.53 0.47
C TYR A 113 -16.35 -12.87 1.51
N PHE A 114 -16.64 -11.95 2.43
CA PHE A 114 -17.65 -12.15 3.46
C PHE A 114 -19.04 -12.36 2.87
N GLU A 115 -19.39 -11.63 1.82
CA GLU A 115 -20.67 -11.78 1.13
C GLU A 115 -20.74 -13.11 0.38
N GLU A 116 -19.72 -13.46 -0.38
CA GLU A 116 -19.69 -14.70 -1.15
C GLU A 116 -19.73 -15.95 -0.27
N MET A 117 -19.05 -15.90 0.87
CA MET A 117 -18.95 -17.03 1.80
C MET A 117 -19.96 -16.95 2.95
N ASN A 118 -20.81 -15.95 2.95
CA ASN A 118 -21.79 -15.72 4.02
C ASN A 118 -21.16 -15.72 5.42
N ILE A 119 -20.06 -15.01 5.57
CA ILE A 119 -19.35 -14.90 6.84
C ILE A 119 -20.09 -13.93 7.75
N GLN A 120 -20.51 -14.41 8.91
CA GLN A 120 -21.19 -13.61 9.94
C GLN A 120 -20.45 -13.63 11.26
N ASP A 121 -19.21 -14.05 11.24
CA ASP A 121 -18.34 -14.10 12.40
C ASP A 121 -18.05 -12.71 12.94
N LYS A 122 -17.58 -12.66 14.19
CA LYS A 122 -17.16 -11.42 14.84
C LYS A 122 -16.03 -10.74 14.08
N LYS A 123 -16.11 -9.42 13.97
CA LYS A 123 -15.11 -8.60 13.31
C LYS A 123 -14.52 -7.60 14.29
N MET A 124 -13.20 -7.47 14.25
CA MET A 124 -12.46 -6.43 14.96
C MET A 124 -11.87 -5.49 13.93
N ILE A 125 -12.24 -4.22 13.98
CA ILE A 125 -11.69 -3.21 13.06
C ILE A 125 -10.33 -2.78 13.58
N VAL A 126 -9.31 -2.98 12.76
CA VAL A 126 -7.93 -2.61 13.05
C VAL A 126 -7.42 -1.70 11.93
N LYS A 127 -7.18 -0.45 12.24
CA LYS A 127 -6.84 0.58 11.23
C LYS A 127 -5.36 0.64 10.89
N SER A 128 -4.68 -0.49 10.99
CA SER A 128 -3.25 -0.60 10.67
C SER A 128 -2.93 -2.02 10.22
N ASN A 129 -2.30 -2.13 9.08
CA ASN A 129 -1.82 -3.43 8.59
C ASN A 129 -0.76 -4.00 9.52
N ASP A 130 0.14 -3.17 10.04
CA ASP A 130 1.19 -3.61 10.95
C ASP A 130 0.63 -4.16 12.26
N VAL A 131 -0.43 -3.56 12.77
CA VAL A 131 -1.10 -4.05 13.98
C VAL A 131 -1.78 -5.39 13.71
N ILE A 132 -2.44 -5.54 12.55
CA ILE A 132 -3.03 -6.83 12.14
C ILE A 132 -1.94 -7.90 12.11
N VAL A 133 -0.82 -7.63 11.47
CA VAL A 133 0.31 -8.58 11.39
C VAL A 133 0.81 -8.95 12.79
N ALA A 134 0.94 -7.98 13.68
CA ALA A 134 1.36 -8.22 15.06
C ALA A 134 0.38 -9.11 15.82
N LEU A 135 -0.93 -8.87 15.64
CA LEU A 135 -1.98 -9.69 16.25
C LEU A 135 -1.96 -11.12 15.71
N LEU A 136 -1.76 -11.28 14.41
CA LEU A 136 -1.64 -12.61 13.79
C LEU A 136 -0.45 -13.39 14.33
N LYS A 137 0.66 -12.73 14.61
CA LYS A 137 1.84 -13.35 15.22
C LYS A 137 1.55 -13.90 16.60
N GLU A 138 0.62 -13.28 17.33
CA GLU A 138 0.18 -13.75 18.64
C GLU A 138 -0.90 -14.82 18.57
N GLY A 139 -1.26 -15.27 17.36
CA GLY A 139 -2.30 -16.26 17.17
C GLY A 139 -3.71 -15.71 17.31
N ILE A 140 -3.89 -14.39 17.18
CA ILE A 140 -5.19 -13.74 17.33
C ILE A 140 -5.84 -13.58 15.97
N GLY A 141 -6.99 -14.24 15.77
CA GLY A 141 -7.86 -14.03 14.64
C GLY A 141 -7.30 -14.47 13.30
N ARG A 142 -7.94 -14.02 12.25
CA ARG A 142 -7.48 -14.17 10.86
C ARG A 142 -7.89 -12.94 10.07
N SER A 143 -7.23 -12.73 8.93
CA SER A 143 -7.43 -11.51 8.14
C SER A 143 -7.13 -11.75 6.67
N ILE A 144 -7.73 -10.94 5.82
CA ILE A 144 -7.41 -10.89 4.39
C ILE A 144 -6.41 -9.76 4.18
N LEU A 145 -5.24 -10.08 3.65
CA LEU A 145 -4.17 -9.12 3.42
C LEU A 145 -3.25 -9.61 2.31
N SER A 146 -2.31 -8.76 1.92
CA SER A 146 -1.29 -9.12 0.94
C SER A 146 -0.44 -10.27 1.46
N LYS A 147 -0.18 -11.26 0.61
CA LYS A 147 0.76 -12.34 0.89
C LYS A 147 2.11 -11.80 1.35
N ARG A 148 2.52 -10.66 0.82
CA ARG A 148 3.82 -10.02 1.14
C ARG A 148 3.95 -9.65 2.62
N SER A 149 2.82 -9.40 3.29
CA SER A 149 2.82 -8.99 4.70
C SER A 149 2.67 -10.13 5.70
N VAL A 150 2.49 -11.36 5.23
CA VAL A 150 2.27 -12.51 6.11
C VAL A 150 3.60 -12.99 6.70
N PRO A 151 3.73 -13.06 8.04
CA PRO A 151 4.94 -13.62 8.68
C PRO A 151 5.10 -15.10 8.39
N GLU A 152 6.35 -15.59 8.43
CA GLU A 152 6.68 -16.98 8.10
C GLU A 152 5.90 -18.02 8.90
N ASN A 153 5.65 -17.75 10.18
CA ASN A 153 5.03 -18.72 11.09
C ASN A 153 3.50 -18.60 11.14
N VAL A 154 2.90 -17.76 10.30
CA VAL A 154 1.45 -17.58 10.26
C VAL A 154 0.88 -18.39 9.10
N PRO A 155 -0.09 -19.29 9.37
CA PRO A 155 -0.75 -20.04 8.30
C PRO A 155 -1.46 -19.10 7.33
N MET A 156 -1.49 -19.46 6.05
CA MET A 156 -2.22 -18.68 5.04
C MET A 156 -2.82 -19.58 3.97
N THR A 157 -3.93 -19.11 3.40
CA THR A 157 -4.61 -19.75 2.28
C THR A 157 -4.80 -18.72 1.17
N PRO A 158 -4.34 -18.98 -0.06
CA PRO A 158 -4.54 -18.05 -1.17
C PRO A 158 -6.02 -17.83 -1.48
N LEU A 159 -6.34 -16.59 -1.88
CA LEU A 159 -7.65 -16.24 -2.42
C LEU A 159 -7.58 -16.11 -3.93
N ASN A 160 -8.74 -16.25 -4.58
CA ASN A 160 -8.84 -16.05 -6.03
C ASN A 160 -8.92 -14.56 -6.41
N PHE A 161 -8.68 -13.68 -5.47
CA PHE A 161 -8.69 -12.25 -5.72
C PHE A 161 -7.27 -11.78 -6.03
N HIS A 162 -7.14 -11.12 -7.18
CA HIS A 162 -5.91 -10.49 -7.61
C HIS A 162 -6.12 -8.99 -7.63
N ARG A 163 -5.17 -8.26 -7.09
CA ARG A 163 -5.13 -6.81 -7.19
C ARG A 163 -3.80 -6.38 -7.77
N TYR A 164 -3.72 -5.14 -8.19
CA TYR A 164 -2.49 -4.58 -8.74
C TYR A 164 -2.03 -3.41 -7.91
N PHE A 165 -0.72 -3.19 -7.89
CA PHE A 165 -0.16 -1.91 -7.52
C PHE A 165 -0.01 -1.08 -8.78
N TYR A 166 -0.30 0.20 -8.67
CA TYR A 166 -0.24 1.14 -9.77
C TYR A 166 0.73 2.25 -9.46
N PHE A 167 1.49 2.66 -10.48
CA PHE A 167 2.28 3.88 -10.44
C PHE A 167 1.43 5.03 -10.94
N ILE A 168 1.49 6.18 -10.27
CA ILE A 168 0.75 7.37 -10.64
C ILE A 168 1.67 8.57 -10.75
N GLN A 169 1.43 9.39 -11.78
CA GLN A 169 2.14 10.63 -12.00
C GLN A 169 1.24 11.63 -12.72
N ARG A 170 1.57 12.91 -12.65
CA ARG A 170 0.83 13.92 -13.42
C ARG A 170 1.04 13.72 -14.91
N THR A 171 0.01 14.01 -15.68
CA THR A 171 0.06 14.01 -17.14
C THR A 171 0.94 15.15 -17.67
#